data_8a126c7548f6e915d752034b4928720c
#
_entry.id   8a126c7548f6e915d752034b4928720c
#
_cell.length_a   1.000
_cell.length_b   1.000
_cell.length_c   1.000
_cell.angle_alpha   90.00
_cell.angle_beta   90.00
_cell.angle_gamma   90.00
#
_symmetry.space_group_name_H-M   'P 1'
#
loop_
_entity.id
_entity.type
_entity.pdbx_description
1 polymer ?
#
loop_
_entity_poly.entity_id
_entity_poly.type
_entity_poly.pdbx_seq_one_letter_code
_entity_poly.pdbx_strand_id
1 'polypeptide(L)'
;MNFRSVLIFALAVCSSTVWAQDGKSVSSLRDALVALAPHSVDPHEAELLSVTAHIMSRQLAREYGVTGDPAVHNFLINVGAKKRGICADYTRDIGARLKELHFKTLVLHWGAAYAKESDENNALVVTAWNQPFADGIVLDGWRRGGRLFWCPVKNDHEYEAGRRGLLGHLGGHLHTGITAWREDLQETALLQENQSAKAELKRKR
;
A
#
# COMPACT_ATOMS: atom_id res chain seq x y z
N MET A 1 39.21 18.27 13.10
CA MET A 1 38.17 17.45 12.44
C MET A 1 37.28 18.39 11.66
N ASN A 2 37.32 18.35 10.31
CA ASN A 2 36.69 19.38 9.48
C ASN A 2 35.17 19.21 9.46
N PHE A 3 34.45 20.30 9.57
CA PHE A 3 32.97 20.38 9.56
C PHE A 3 32.33 19.60 8.38
N ARG A 4 33.00 19.52 7.24
CA ARG A 4 32.61 18.75 6.06
C ARG A 4 32.61 17.24 6.31
N SER A 5 33.55 16.71 7.10
CA SER A 5 33.64 15.28 7.41
C SER A 5 32.53 14.82 8.36
N VAL A 6 32.08 15.68 9.29
CA VAL A 6 30.98 15.40 10.21
C VAL A 6 29.65 15.36 9.46
N LEU A 7 29.45 16.26 8.47
CA LEU A 7 28.23 16.32 7.68
C LEU A 7 28.06 15.08 6.77
N ILE A 8 29.16 14.62 6.17
CA ILE A 8 29.16 13.42 5.31
C ILE A 8 28.87 12.16 6.14
N PHE A 9 29.42 12.07 7.35
CA PHE A 9 29.16 10.94 8.24
C PHE A 9 27.72 10.91 8.76
N ALA A 10 27.12 12.06 9.08
CA ALA A 10 25.73 12.16 9.49
C ALA A 10 24.75 11.77 8.37
N LEU A 11 25.02 12.16 7.12
CA LEU A 11 24.23 11.77 5.96
C LEU A 11 24.32 10.27 5.65
N ALA A 12 25.50 9.66 5.80
CA ALA A 12 25.70 8.22 5.57
C ALA A 12 25.01 7.37 6.64
N VAL A 13 25.01 7.79 7.91
CA VAL A 13 24.33 7.09 9.01
C VAL A 13 22.80 7.18 8.87
N CYS A 14 22.28 8.34 8.46
CA CYS A 14 20.84 8.51 8.24
C CYS A 14 20.32 7.64 7.07
N SER A 15 21.11 7.50 6.01
CA SER A 15 20.77 6.62 4.88
C SER A 15 20.74 5.14 5.27
N SER A 16 21.73 4.67 6.03
CA SER A 16 21.82 3.26 6.44
C SER A 16 20.68 2.81 7.37
N THR A 17 20.18 3.69 8.24
CA THR A 17 19.05 3.36 9.13
C THR A 17 17.72 3.23 8.38
N VAL A 18 17.48 4.05 7.38
CA VAL A 18 16.28 3.97 6.54
C VAL A 18 16.24 2.65 5.73
N TRP A 19 17.36 2.28 5.13
CA TRP A 19 17.48 1.00 4.39
C TRP A 19 17.32 -0.21 5.31
N ALA A 20 17.86 -0.18 6.52
CA ALA A 20 17.70 -1.25 7.49
C ALA A 20 16.25 -1.41 7.97
N GLN A 21 15.52 -0.31 8.12
CA GLN A 21 14.11 -0.34 8.52
C GLN A 21 13.20 -0.87 7.40
N ASP A 22 13.44 -0.45 6.15
CA ASP A 22 12.70 -0.99 5.01
C ASP A 22 13.03 -2.48 4.80
N GLY A 23 14.28 -2.91 5.01
CA GLY A 23 14.67 -4.32 4.92
C GLY A 23 13.90 -5.23 5.89
N LYS A 24 13.71 -4.80 7.15
CA LYS A 24 12.87 -5.54 8.11
C LYS A 24 11.40 -5.57 7.67
N SER A 25 10.86 -4.45 7.18
CA SER A 25 9.49 -4.38 6.70
C SER A 25 9.27 -5.30 5.50
N VAL A 26 10.22 -5.33 4.56
CA VAL A 26 10.20 -6.21 3.38
C VAL A 26 10.16 -7.67 3.80
N SER A 27 11.06 -8.12 4.66
CA SER A 27 11.08 -9.53 5.10
C SER A 27 9.82 -9.90 5.89
N SER A 28 9.33 -9.02 6.75
CA SER A 28 8.11 -9.27 7.51
C SER A 28 6.85 -9.31 6.63
N LEU A 29 6.76 -8.46 5.60
CA LEU A 29 5.65 -8.52 4.66
C LEU A 29 5.70 -9.79 3.82
N ARG A 30 6.88 -10.20 3.32
CA ARG A 30 7.05 -11.48 2.64
C ARG A 30 6.53 -12.64 3.50
N ASP A 31 6.96 -12.70 4.76
CA ASP A 31 6.58 -13.77 5.67
C ASP A 31 5.07 -13.76 5.95
N ALA A 32 4.47 -12.58 6.09
CA ALA A 32 3.02 -12.43 6.24
C ALA A 32 2.25 -12.88 5.00
N LEU A 33 2.75 -12.58 3.79
CA LEU A 33 2.15 -13.04 2.52
C LEU A 33 2.19 -14.57 2.41
N VAL A 34 3.34 -15.19 2.73
CA VAL A 34 3.43 -16.66 2.77
C VAL A 34 2.47 -17.26 3.80
N ALA A 35 2.31 -16.60 4.95
CA ALA A 35 1.41 -17.06 6.01
C ALA A 35 -0.09 -16.97 5.65
N LEU A 36 -0.48 -16.24 4.59
CA LEU A 36 -1.86 -16.26 4.08
C LEU A 36 -2.32 -17.68 3.71
N ALA A 37 -1.46 -18.44 3.02
CA ALA A 37 -1.70 -19.84 2.68
C ALA A 37 -0.36 -20.59 2.52
N PRO A 38 0.26 -21.10 3.61
CA PRO A 38 1.65 -21.56 3.63
C PRO A 38 2.00 -22.67 2.64
N HIS A 39 0.99 -23.45 2.22
CA HIS A 39 1.16 -24.55 1.25
C HIS A 39 0.83 -24.17 -0.20
N SER A 40 0.35 -22.93 -0.43
CA SER A 40 -0.18 -22.50 -1.74
C SER A 40 0.50 -21.23 -2.25
N VAL A 41 0.94 -20.32 -1.37
CA VAL A 41 1.65 -19.10 -1.77
C VAL A 41 3.10 -19.45 -2.10
N ASP A 42 3.55 -19.05 -3.29
CA ASP A 42 4.95 -19.16 -3.70
C ASP A 42 5.80 -18.12 -2.93
N PRO A 43 6.79 -18.55 -2.13
CA PRO A 43 7.65 -17.63 -1.38
C PRO A 43 8.42 -16.64 -2.28
N HIS A 44 8.73 -17.01 -3.52
CA HIS A 44 9.39 -16.12 -4.46
C HIS A 44 8.44 -15.01 -4.94
N GLU A 45 7.18 -15.33 -5.21
CA GLU A 45 6.17 -14.32 -5.53
C GLU A 45 5.96 -13.35 -4.35
N ALA A 46 5.89 -13.89 -3.12
CA ALA A 46 5.76 -13.07 -1.90
C ALA A 46 6.95 -12.12 -1.70
N GLU A 47 8.20 -12.60 -1.93
CA GLU A 47 9.40 -11.75 -1.89
C GLU A 47 9.35 -10.67 -2.95
N LEU A 48 9.07 -11.04 -4.21
CA LEU A 48 9.04 -10.12 -5.34
C LEU A 48 7.97 -9.03 -5.14
N LEU A 49 6.78 -9.40 -4.65
CA LEU A 49 5.71 -8.46 -4.33
C LEU A 49 6.16 -7.51 -3.23
N SER A 50 6.69 -8.03 -2.13
CA SER A 50 7.10 -7.21 -0.99
C SER A 50 8.18 -6.20 -1.37
N VAL A 51 9.24 -6.63 -2.03
CA VAL A 51 10.34 -5.75 -2.51
C VAL A 51 9.80 -4.68 -3.44
N THR A 52 9.00 -5.09 -4.45
CA THR A 52 8.48 -4.17 -5.45
C THR A 52 7.54 -3.11 -4.83
N ALA A 53 6.64 -3.51 -3.93
CA ALA A 53 5.72 -2.59 -3.27
C ALA A 53 6.46 -1.52 -2.45
N HIS A 54 7.50 -1.91 -1.70
CA HIS A 54 8.31 -0.98 -0.92
C HIS A 54 9.08 0.00 -1.82
N ILE A 55 9.74 -0.49 -2.87
CA ILE A 55 10.49 0.34 -3.82
C ILE A 55 9.56 1.32 -4.52
N MET A 56 8.43 0.85 -5.05
CA MET A 56 7.47 1.69 -5.76
C MET A 56 6.86 2.75 -4.86
N SER A 57 6.49 2.42 -3.62
CA SER A 57 5.95 3.39 -2.67
C SER A 57 6.93 4.57 -2.44
N ARG A 58 8.23 4.28 -2.27
CA ARG A 58 9.27 5.30 -2.13
C ARG A 58 9.52 6.10 -3.40
N GLN A 59 9.51 5.42 -4.54
CA GLN A 59 9.71 6.07 -5.84
C GLN A 59 8.59 7.05 -6.15
N LEU A 60 7.34 6.62 -5.99
CA LEU A 60 6.16 7.45 -6.24
C LEU A 60 6.11 8.67 -5.32
N ALA A 61 6.51 8.54 -4.05
CA ALA A 61 6.61 9.72 -3.17
C ALA A 61 7.56 10.78 -3.73
N ARG A 62 8.69 10.37 -4.30
CA ARG A 62 9.63 11.30 -4.95
C ARG A 62 9.03 11.90 -6.22
N GLU A 63 8.40 11.09 -7.06
CA GLU A 63 7.79 11.52 -8.32
C GLU A 63 6.64 12.51 -8.08
N TYR A 64 5.81 12.26 -7.07
CA TYR A 64 4.72 13.17 -6.69
C TYR A 64 5.23 14.39 -5.90
N GLY A 65 6.49 14.39 -5.48
CA GLY A 65 7.08 15.44 -4.68
C GLY A 65 6.45 15.55 -3.29
N VAL A 66 6.17 14.41 -2.66
CA VAL A 66 5.66 14.35 -1.27
C VAL A 66 6.80 14.68 -0.33
N THR A 67 6.62 15.71 0.50
CA THR A 67 7.68 16.25 1.38
C THR A 67 7.32 16.20 2.86
N GLY A 68 6.28 15.47 3.26
CA GLY A 68 5.87 15.44 4.66
C GLY A 68 4.57 14.68 4.88
N ASP A 69 3.71 15.26 5.70
CA ASP A 69 2.42 14.68 6.06
C ASP A 69 1.52 14.53 4.83
N PRO A 70 0.91 13.35 4.62
CA PRO A 70 -0.02 13.10 3.52
C PRO A 70 -1.20 14.07 3.46
N ALA A 71 -1.72 14.51 4.61
CA ALA A 71 -2.83 15.46 4.65
C ALA A 71 -2.42 16.84 4.11
N VAL A 72 -1.20 17.28 4.41
CA VAL A 72 -0.64 18.51 3.84
C VAL A 72 -0.48 18.37 2.32
N HIS A 73 -0.03 17.22 1.84
CA HIS A 73 0.10 16.96 0.42
C HIS A 73 -1.28 16.97 -0.29
N ASN A 74 -2.30 16.37 0.31
CA ASN A 74 -3.67 16.41 -0.19
C ASN A 74 -4.20 17.85 -0.27
N PHE A 75 -3.92 18.67 0.74
CA PHE A 75 -4.28 20.09 0.68
C PHE A 75 -3.62 20.79 -0.50
N LEU A 76 -2.32 20.54 -0.76
CA LEU A 76 -1.61 21.12 -1.92
C LEU A 76 -2.20 20.67 -3.26
N ILE A 77 -2.74 19.45 -3.35
CA ILE A 77 -3.47 18.98 -4.53
C ILE A 77 -4.80 19.73 -4.67
N ASN A 78 -5.57 19.87 -3.58
CA ASN A 78 -6.86 20.53 -3.58
C ASN A 78 -6.79 22.01 -4.00
N VAL A 79 -5.70 22.71 -3.65
CA VAL A 79 -5.46 24.09 -4.05
C VAL A 79 -4.74 24.21 -5.41
N GLY A 80 -4.50 23.11 -6.12
CA GLY A 80 -3.89 23.08 -7.45
C GLY A 80 -2.37 23.24 -7.47
N ALA A 81 -1.70 23.29 -6.32
CA ALA A 81 -0.24 23.41 -6.23
C ALA A 81 0.48 22.09 -6.56
N LYS A 82 -0.19 20.96 -6.43
CA LYS A 82 0.27 19.61 -6.82
C LYS A 82 -0.79 18.94 -7.68
N LYS A 83 -0.38 17.92 -8.48
CA LYS A 83 -1.28 17.25 -9.42
C LYS A 83 -1.65 15.84 -9.01
N ARG A 84 -0.75 15.13 -8.29
CA ARG A 84 -0.86 13.71 -7.95
C ARG A 84 -0.25 13.44 -6.58
N GLY A 85 -0.60 12.28 -6.00
CA GLY A 85 -0.03 11.80 -4.74
C GLY A 85 -1.07 11.61 -3.64
N ILE A 86 -2.36 11.52 -4.00
CA ILE A 86 -3.41 11.03 -3.09
C ILE A 86 -3.37 9.51 -2.99
N CYS A 87 -4.11 8.94 -2.05
CA CYS A 87 -4.19 7.49 -1.81
C CYS A 87 -4.53 6.70 -3.10
N ALA A 88 -5.50 7.15 -3.89
CA ALA A 88 -5.89 6.50 -5.14
C ALA A 88 -4.77 6.50 -6.20
N ASP A 89 -3.92 7.53 -6.26
CA ASP A 89 -2.77 7.56 -7.17
C ASP A 89 -1.74 6.49 -6.79
N TYR A 90 -1.41 6.37 -5.48
CA TYR A 90 -0.51 5.32 -4.99
C TYR A 90 -1.06 3.94 -5.27
N THR A 91 -2.35 3.71 -4.98
CA THR A 91 -3.00 2.42 -5.20
C THR A 91 -2.92 2.01 -6.66
N ARG A 92 -3.25 2.94 -7.57
CA ARG A 92 -3.23 2.71 -9.03
C ARG A 92 -1.82 2.39 -9.52
N ASP A 93 -0.84 3.21 -9.18
CA ASP A 93 0.50 3.11 -9.77
C ASP A 93 1.31 1.94 -9.16
N ILE A 94 1.16 1.65 -7.87
CA ILE A 94 1.73 0.43 -7.26
C ILE A 94 1.03 -0.81 -7.85
N GLY A 95 -0.30 -0.79 -7.96
CA GLY A 95 -1.09 -1.87 -8.53
C GLY A 95 -0.71 -2.17 -9.97
N ALA A 96 -0.56 -1.15 -10.80
CA ALA A 96 -0.11 -1.30 -12.19
C ALA A 96 1.25 -1.98 -12.28
N ARG A 97 2.20 -1.60 -11.42
CA ARG A 97 3.53 -2.22 -11.40
C ARG A 97 3.51 -3.66 -10.91
N LEU A 98 2.78 -3.95 -9.84
CA LEU A 98 2.65 -5.31 -9.31
C LEU A 98 1.94 -6.24 -10.30
N LYS A 99 0.94 -5.74 -11.02
CA LYS A 99 0.24 -6.47 -12.08
C LYS A 99 1.18 -6.98 -13.19
N GLU A 100 2.23 -6.23 -13.54
CA GLU A 100 3.22 -6.64 -14.54
C GLU A 100 4.02 -7.88 -14.13
N LEU A 101 4.06 -8.21 -12.84
CA LEU A 101 4.79 -9.37 -12.32
C LEU A 101 4.05 -10.70 -12.51
N HIS A 102 2.75 -10.65 -12.87
CA HIS A 102 1.95 -11.82 -13.22
C HIS A 102 1.94 -12.94 -12.18
N PHE A 103 1.65 -12.58 -10.93
CA PHE A 103 1.51 -13.54 -9.83
C PHE A 103 0.49 -14.64 -10.15
N LYS A 104 0.79 -15.87 -9.69
CA LYS A 104 -0.07 -17.05 -9.87
C LYS A 104 -0.73 -17.46 -8.57
N THR A 105 -0.10 -17.17 -7.44
CA THR A 105 -0.54 -17.60 -6.11
C THR A 105 -1.09 -16.46 -5.27
N LEU A 106 -0.86 -15.21 -5.70
CA LEU A 106 -1.33 -13.99 -5.05
C LEU A 106 -2.29 -13.22 -5.96
N VAL A 107 -3.31 -12.61 -5.38
CA VAL A 107 -4.34 -11.82 -6.07
C VAL A 107 -4.34 -10.40 -5.55
N LEU A 108 -4.38 -9.43 -6.46
CA LEU A 108 -4.47 -8.00 -6.15
C LEU A 108 -5.93 -7.56 -6.20
N HIS A 109 -6.34 -6.82 -5.17
CA HIS A 109 -7.65 -6.20 -5.05
C HIS A 109 -7.49 -4.70 -4.80
N TRP A 110 -8.48 -3.90 -5.22
CA TRP A 110 -8.60 -2.52 -4.80
C TRP A 110 -9.46 -2.46 -3.54
N GLY A 111 -8.89 -1.95 -2.47
CA GLY A 111 -9.60 -1.71 -1.21
C GLY A 111 -9.93 -0.22 -1.08
N ALA A 112 -11.16 0.06 -0.66
CA ALA A 112 -11.62 1.39 -0.29
C ALA A 112 -12.13 1.37 1.16
N ALA A 113 -11.62 2.25 1.99
CA ALA A 113 -12.16 2.52 3.32
C ALA A 113 -13.00 3.79 3.24
N TYR A 114 -14.19 3.80 3.82
CA TYR A 114 -15.15 4.92 3.79
C TYR A 114 -15.49 5.39 2.36
N ALA A 115 -15.67 4.44 1.46
CA ALA A 115 -15.94 4.69 0.04
C ALA A 115 -17.07 5.72 -0.16
N LYS A 116 -16.81 6.74 -1.01
CA LYS A 116 -17.70 7.86 -1.31
C LYS A 116 -17.89 8.88 -0.17
N GLU A 117 -17.11 8.79 0.89
CA GLU A 117 -17.06 9.79 1.95
C GLU A 117 -15.87 10.74 1.75
N SER A 118 -15.87 11.88 2.47
CA SER A 118 -14.79 12.89 2.34
C SER A 118 -13.43 12.42 2.83
N ASP A 119 -13.41 11.39 3.66
CA ASP A 119 -12.25 10.75 4.26
C ASP A 119 -11.95 9.37 3.64
N GLU A 120 -12.47 9.12 2.43
CA GLU A 120 -12.15 7.91 1.67
C GLU A 120 -10.65 7.71 1.57
N ASN A 121 -10.21 6.50 1.88
CA ASN A 121 -8.86 6.05 1.58
C ASN A 121 -8.86 4.82 0.70
N ASN A 122 -7.91 4.78 -0.22
CA ASN A 122 -7.70 3.70 -1.16
C ASN A 122 -6.34 3.03 -0.90
N ALA A 123 -6.30 1.71 -0.96
CA ALA A 123 -5.07 0.92 -0.88
C ALA A 123 -5.22 -0.39 -1.66
N LEU A 124 -4.11 -1.02 -1.99
CA LEU A 124 -4.15 -2.39 -2.48
C LEU A 124 -4.42 -3.34 -1.32
N VAL A 125 -5.15 -4.42 -1.60
CA VAL A 125 -5.23 -5.59 -0.72
C VAL A 125 -4.73 -6.81 -1.49
N VAL A 126 -3.90 -7.61 -0.84
CA VAL A 126 -3.33 -8.82 -1.42
C VAL A 126 -3.89 -10.02 -0.68
N THR A 127 -4.43 -10.98 -1.41
CA THR A 127 -4.87 -12.27 -0.87
C THR A 127 -4.09 -13.42 -1.51
N ALA A 128 -4.11 -14.59 -0.89
CA ALA A 128 -3.79 -15.81 -1.60
C ALA A 128 -4.91 -16.14 -2.61
N TRP A 129 -4.60 -16.97 -3.61
CA TRP A 129 -5.58 -17.46 -4.58
C TRP A 129 -6.77 -18.12 -3.86
N ASN A 130 -7.98 -17.78 -4.26
CA ASN A 130 -9.25 -18.24 -3.66
C ASN A 130 -9.49 -17.84 -2.19
N GLN A 131 -8.74 -16.88 -1.66
CA GLN A 131 -8.95 -16.38 -0.32
C GLN A 131 -9.88 -15.14 -0.33
N PRO A 132 -10.79 -14.99 0.66
CA PRO A 132 -11.64 -13.81 0.77
C PRO A 132 -10.82 -12.52 0.97
N PHE A 133 -11.30 -11.42 0.41
CA PHE A 133 -10.71 -10.07 0.58
C PHE A 133 -10.40 -9.72 2.04
N ALA A 134 -11.33 -10.05 2.96
CA ALA A 134 -11.18 -9.73 4.38
C ALA A 134 -10.01 -10.46 5.08
N ASP A 135 -9.49 -11.53 4.49
CA ASP A 135 -8.34 -12.27 5.02
C ASP A 135 -7.01 -11.78 4.44
N GLY A 136 -7.04 -10.80 3.54
CA GLY A 136 -5.88 -10.25 2.87
C GLY A 136 -5.03 -9.31 3.72
N ILE A 137 -4.01 -8.76 3.07
CA ILE A 137 -3.06 -7.78 3.62
C ILE A 137 -3.20 -6.46 2.87
N VAL A 138 -3.47 -5.37 3.60
CA VAL A 138 -3.47 -4.00 3.08
C VAL A 138 -2.04 -3.56 2.76
N LEU A 139 -1.85 -2.92 1.61
CA LEU A 139 -0.62 -2.25 1.19
C LEU A 139 -0.94 -0.77 0.87
N ASP A 140 -0.55 0.14 1.74
CA ASP A 140 -0.86 1.56 1.63
C ASP A 140 0.44 2.38 1.49
N GLY A 141 0.68 2.90 0.30
CA GLY A 141 1.84 3.76 0.00
C GLY A 141 1.67 5.21 0.44
N TRP A 142 0.43 5.66 0.61
CA TRP A 142 0.10 7.06 0.92
C TRP A 142 0.24 7.40 2.39
N ARG A 143 -0.33 6.60 3.29
CA ARG A 143 -0.52 6.85 4.73
C ARG A 143 0.74 7.31 5.48
N ARG A 144 1.91 6.90 5.04
CA ARG A 144 3.21 7.25 5.64
C ARG A 144 4.14 7.99 4.68
N GLY A 145 3.55 8.82 3.78
CA GLY A 145 4.30 9.69 2.88
C GLY A 145 5.29 8.94 1.99
N GLY A 146 4.89 7.80 1.42
CA GLY A 146 5.72 6.98 0.55
C GLY A 146 6.54 5.90 1.25
N ARG A 147 6.46 5.77 2.57
CA ARG A 147 6.92 4.58 3.28
C ARG A 147 5.75 3.60 3.35
N LEU A 148 5.87 2.46 2.67
CA LEU A 148 4.80 1.48 2.61
C LEU A 148 4.32 1.10 4.03
N PHE A 149 3.03 1.32 4.30
CA PHE A 149 2.33 0.74 5.41
C PHE A 149 1.67 -0.56 4.96
N TRP A 150 1.68 -1.58 5.80
CA TRP A 150 0.97 -2.82 5.55
C TRP A 150 0.51 -3.46 6.86
N CYS A 151 -0.64 -4.11 6.82
CA CYS A 151 -1.15 -4.94 7.91
C CYS A 151 -2.28 -5.86 7.39
N PRO A 152 -2.66 -6.94 8.11
CA PRO A 152 -3.87 -7.68 7.79
C PRO A 152 -5.11 -6.79 7.78
N VAL A 153 -6.02 -6.97 6.81
CA VAL A 153 -7.25 -6.19 6.68
C VAL A 153 -8.02 -6.13 8.00
N LYS A 154 -8.12 -7.24 8.72
CA LYS A 154 -8.82 -7.34 10.01
C LYS A 154 -8.18 -6.54 11.14
N ASN A 155 -6.91 -6.17 11.00
CA ASN A 155 -6.12 -5.50 12.04
C ASN A 155 -5.89 -4.02 11.74
N ASP A 156 -6.42 -3.49 10.64
CA ASP A 156 -6.28 -2.08 10.30
C ASP A 156 -7.35 -1.24 11.02
N HIS A 157 -7.05 -0.90 12.26
CA HIS A 157 -7.91 -0.07 13.11
C HIS A 157 -7.57 1.43 13.05
N GLU A 158 -6.55 1.82 12.30
CA GLU A 158 -6.08 3.21 12.27
C GLU A 158 -7.14 4.14 11.70
N TYR A 159 -7.94 3.69 10.74
CA TYR A 159 -9.09 4.45 10.22
C TYR A 159 -10.23 4.60 11.22
N GLU A 160 -10.45 3.64 12.09
CA GLU A 160 -11.41 3.76 13.19
C GLU A 160 -10.98 4.80 14.23
N ALA A 161 -9.67 4.95 14.47
CA ALA A 161 -9.10 5.89 15.43
C ALA A 161 -9.05 7.34 14.89
N GLY A 162 -8.78 7.54 13.60
CA GLY A 162 -8.70 8.86 12.96
C GLY A 162 -10.03 9.60 12.99
N ARG A 163 -11.14 8.92 12.83
CA ARG A 163 -12.49 9.46 12.97
C ARG A 163 -12.83 9.96 14.38
N ARG A 164 -12.16 9.46 15.41
CA ARG A 164 -12.34 9.89 16.80
C ARG A 164 -11.67 11.21 17.15
N GLY A 165 -10.67 11.65 16.36
CA GLY A 165 -9.82 12.80 16.74
C GLY A 165 -10.45 14.17 16.51
N LEU A 166 -11.22 14.38 15.46
CA LEU A 166 -11.74 15.71 15.12
C LEU A 166 -13.27 15.84 15.23
N LEU A 167 -14.04 14.78 15.08
CA LEU A 167 -15.50 14.78 15.16
C LEU A 167 -16.08 13.83 16.22
N GLY A 168 -15.23 13.04 16.90
CA GLY A 168 -15.64 12.03 17.89
C GLY A 168 -16.25 12.58 19.18
N HIS A 169 -16.37 13.90 19.31
CA HIS A 169 -17.05 14.52 20.47
C HIS A 169 -18.57 14.69 20.29
N LEU A 170 -19.13 14.41 19.12
CA LEU A 170 -20.52 14.72 18.81
C LEU A 170 -21.39 13.54 18.32
N GLY A 171 -20.92 12.32 18.28
CA GLY A 171 -21.76 11.21 17.83
C GLY A 171 -21.15 9.83 18.05
N GLY A 172 -21.44 9.22 19.20
CA GLY A 172 -21.02 7.86 19.49
C GLY A 172 -21.72 6.85 18.60
N HIS A 173 -21.00 6.31 17.61
CA HIS A 173 -21.30 5.00 17.06
C HIS A 173 -20.22 4.03 17.54
N LEU A 174 -20.63 3.11 18.42
CA LEU A 174 -19.85 1.94 18.78
C LEU A 174 -19.67 1.10 17.52
N HIS A 175 -18.51 1.18 16.87
CA HIS A 175 -18.16 0.22 15.82
C HIS A 175 -17.68 -1.08 16.46
N THR A 176 -18.52 -2.08 16.36
CA THR A 176 -18.24 -3.47 16.66
C THR A 176 -17.23 -4.00 15.64
N GLY A 177 -15.94 -4.03 15.95
CA GLY A 177 -14.91 -4.89 15.37
C GLY A 177 -14.87 -5.17 13.84
N ILE A 178 -15.57 -4.38 13.02
CA ILE A 178 -15.65 -4.56 11.57
C ILE A 178 -14.70 -3.54 10.92
N THR A 179 -13.74 -4.01 10.14
CA THR A 179 -12.86 -3.15 9.35
C THR A 179 -13.65 -2.22 8.42
N ALA A 180 -13.17 -0.98 8.24
CA ALA A 180 -13.73 -0.03 7.29
C ALA A 180 -13.47 -0.43 5.82
N TRP A 181 -12.52 -1.32 5.57
CA TRP A 181 -12.14 -1.75 4.23
C TRP A 181 -13.21 -2.56 3.52
N ARG A 182 -13.50 -2.20 2.27
CA ARG A 182 -14.36 -2.93 1.33
C ARG A 182 -13.63 -3.09 0.02
N GLU A 183 -13.88 -4.19 -0.68
CA GLU A 183 -13.38 -4.38 -2.03
C GLU A 183 -14.17 -3.51 -3.01
N ASP A 184 -13.46 -2.72 -3.83
CA ASP A 184 -14.02 -2.09 -5.02
C ASP A 184 -13.90 -3.08 -6.19
N LEU A 185 -14.99 -3.73 -6.53
CA LEU A 185 -15.03 -4.77 -7.57
C LEU A 185 -14.73 -4.21 -8.97
N GLN A 186 -15.11 -2.96 -9.25
CA GLN A 186 -14.85 -2.33 -10.54
C GLN A 186 -13.35 -2.06 -10.72
N GLU A 187 -12.72 -1.42 -9.76
CA GLU A 187 -11.28 -1.13 -9.79
C GLU A 187 -10.46 -2.44 -9.68
N THR A 188 -10.91 -3.41 -8.89
CA THR A 188 -10.28 -4.75 -8.83
C THR A 188 -10.30 -5.45 -10.19
N ALA A 189 -11.42 -5.41 -10.91
CA ALA A 189 -11.51 -5.98 -12.26
C ALA A 189 -10.47 -5.34 -13.21
N LEU A 190 -10.29 -4.03 -13.17
CA LEU A 190 -9.27 -3.32 -13.95
C LEU A 190 -7.83 -3.73 -13.59
N LEU A 191 -7.58 -4.05 -12.31
CA LEU A 191 -6.29 -4.60 -11.88
C LEU A 191 -6.05 -6.02 -12.42
N GLN A 192 -7.10 -6.82 -12.62
CA GLN A 192 -6.99 -8.24 -12.99
C GLN A 192 -7.13 -8.48 -14.51
N GLU A 193 -7.81 -7.62 -15.26
CA GLU A 193 -8.21 -7.81 -16.66
C GLU A 193 -7.04 -8.16 -17.61
N ASN A 194 -5.85 -7.59 -17.40
CA ASN A 194 -4.68 -7.87 -18.24
C ASN A 194 -3.93 -9.17 -17.89
N GLN A 195 -4.21 -9.80 -16.76
CA GLN A 195 -3.58 -11.08 -16.42
C GLN A 195 -4.14 -12.20 -17.29
N SER A 196 -5.45 -12.20 -17.55
CA SER A 196 -6.13 -13.18 -18.37
C SER A 196 -5.81 -13.05 -19.86
N ALA A 197 -5.80 -11.83 -20.39
CA ALA A 197 -5.56 -11.59 -21.83
C ALA A 197 -4.15 -11.99 -22.28
N LYS A 198 -3.12 -11.72 -21.49
CA LYS A 198 -1.73 -12.12 -21.80
C LYS A 198 -1.48 -13.63 -21.61
N ALA A 199 -2.17 -14.28 -20.67
CA ALA A 199 -2.11 -15.73 -20.50
C ALA A 199 -2.70 -16.46 -21.72
N GLU A 200 -3.77 -15.93 -22.29
CA GLU A 200 -4.39 -16.46 -23.50
C GLU A 200 -3.54 -16.24 -24.76
N LEU A 201 -2.87 -15.10 -24.87
CA LEU A 201 -1.95 -14.82 -25.98
C LEU A 201 -0.70 -15.71 -25.97
N LYS A 202 -0.19 -16.09 -24.78
CA LYS A 202 0.91 -17.05 -24.62
C LYS A 202 0.52 -18.51 -24.93
N ARG A 203 -0.76 -18.87 -24.78
CA ARG A 203 -1.25 -20.20 -25.15
C ARG A 203 -1.45 -20.39 -26.66
N LYS A 204 -1.55 -19.26 -27.40
CA LYS A 204 -1.76 -19.26 -28.86
C LYS A 204 -0.45 -19.13 -29.67
N ARG A 205 0.69 -19.04 -29.00
CA ARG A 205 2.06 -19.06 -29.60
C ARG A 205 2.77 -20.35 -29.23
#